data_6ba962eb3618e0f23768fd5ff2e71df9
#
_entry.id   6ba962eb3618e0f23768fd5ff2e71df9
#
_cell.length_a   1.000
_cell.length_b   1.000
_cell.length_c   1.000
_cell.angle_alpha   90.00
_cell.angle_beta   90.00
_cell.angle_gamma   90.00
#
_symmetry.space_group_name_H-M   'P 1'
#
loop_
_entity.id
_entity.type
_entity.pdbx_description
1 polymer ?
#
loop_
_entity_poly.entity_id
_entity_poly.type
_entity_poly.pdbx_seq_one_letter_code
_entity_poly.pdbx_strand_id
1 'polypeptide(L)'
;MFLLYVNDLPLNLHETISELYADDITIHTSNESVHVITNKLQNDLVQVRKWCKNNDMALNAKKTKTMLMGSCRKLSLLHYELQLYFDDECLHNVDTHKLLGVHLDKSLNWTSQVEKICSVFSSRIALLNRLKAYLPI
;
A
#
# COMPACT_ATOMS: atom_id res chain seq x y z
N MET A 1 16.15 15.70 6.32
CA MET A 1 15.29 16.76 6.88
C MET A 1 13.80 16.39 6.85
N PHE A 2 13.26 15.92 5.72
CA PHE A 2 11.85 15.49 5.61
C PHE A 2 11.44 14.41 6.63
N LEU A 3 12.25 13.36 6.81
CA LEU A 3 11.97 12.28 7.77
C LEU A 3 11.84 12.76 9.23
N LEU A 4 12.60 13.78 9.63
CA LEU A 4 12.47 14.37 10.96
C LEU A 4 11.14 15.12 11.11
N TYR A 5 10.65 15.68 10.01
CA TYR A 5 9.42 16.46 9.98
C TYR A 5 8.17 15.58 10.10
N VAL A 6 8.20 14.37 9.53
CA VAL A 6 7.06 13.44 9.51
C VAL A 6 7.09 12.45 10.69
N ASN A 7 8.18 12.44 11.46
CA ASN A 7 8.43 11.43 12.50
C ASN A 7 7.41 11.42 13.65
N ASP A 8 6.70 12.50 13.87
CA ASP A 8 5.67 12.62 14.92
C ASP A 8 4.25 12.24 14.46
N LEU A 9 4.04 12.02 13.14
CA LEU A 9 2.75 11.59 12.62
C LEU A 9 2.24 10.29 13.27
N PRO A 10 3.06 9.22 13.45
CA PRO A 10 2.63 7.99 14.10
C PRO A 10 2.11 8.19 15.51
N LEU A 11 2.59 9.20 16.23
CA LEU A 11 2.16 9.49 17.60
C LEU A 11 0.70 9.99 17.68
N ASN A 12 0.14 10.42 16.55
CA ASN A 12 -1.23 10.91 16.44
C ASN A 12 -2.22 9.81 16.04
N LEU A 13 -1.73 8.59 15.74
CA LEU A 13 -2.55 7.45 15.35
C LEU A 13 -2.73 6.53 16.57
N HIS A 14 -3.97 6.15 16.87
CA HIS A 14 -4.30 5.44 18.10
C HIS A 14 -4.95 4.08 17.88
N GLU A 15 -5.57 3.88 16.72
CA GLU A 15 -6.35 2.67 16.42
C GLU A 15 -5.69 1.79 15.36
N THR A 16 -4.64 2.29 14.73
CA THR A 16 -3.94 1.63 13.63
C THR A 16 -2.43 1.59 13.85
N ILE A 17 -1.74 0.79 13.07
CA ILE A 17 -0.28 0.74 13.02
C ILE A 17 0.16 1.47 11.76
N SER A 18 1.18 2.31 11.88
CA SER A 18 1.76 3.04 10.75
C SER A 18 3.21 2.68 10.53
N GLU A 19 3.57 2.52 9.27
CA GLU A 19 4.93 2.28 8.80
C GLU A 19 5.34 3.43 7.88
N LEU A 20 6.49 4.02 8.16
CA LEU A 20 7.02 5.14 7.40
C LEU A 20 8.28 4.71 6.63
N TYR A 21 8.30 4.95 5.34
CA TYR A 21 9.47 4.75 4.52
C TYR A 21 9.66 5.94 3.57
N ALA A 22 10.58 6.82 3.90
CA ALA A 22 10.80 8.10 3.23
C ALA A 22 9.51 8.93 3.20
N ASP A 23 8.93 9.14 2.02
CA ASP A 23 7.67 9.85 1.79
C ASP A 23 6.44 8.93 1.72
N ASP A 24 6.65 7.61 1.70
CA ASP A 24 5.56 6.64 1.71
C ASP A 24 5.12 6.33 3.15
N ILE A 25 3.83 6.50 3.40
CA ILE A 25 3.18 6.20 4.68
C ILE A 25 2.18 5.08 4.44
N THR A 26 2.33 3.99 5.18
CA THR A 26 1.39 2.88 5.18
C THR A 26 0.71 2.80 6.53
N ILE A 27 -0.61 2.78 6.55
CA ILE A 27 -1.43 2.64 7.76
C ILE A 27 -2.22 1.35 7.64
N HIS A 28 -2.14 0.49 8.64
CA HIS A 28 -2.84 -0.79 8.62
C HIS A 28 -3.44 -1.16 9.97
N THR A 29 -4.48 -1.97 9.93
CA THR A 29 -5.12 -2.58 11.10
C THR A 29 -5.69 -3.95 10.73
N SER A 30 -6.00 -4.77 11.71
CA SER A 30 -6.62 -6.07 11.50
C SER A 30 -7.79 -6.27 12.45
N ASN A 31 -8.86 -6.85 11.95
CA ASN A 31 -10.01 -7.27 12.75
C ASN A 31 -10.80 -8.34 11.99
N GLU A 32 -11.68 -9.07 12.67
CA GLU A 32 -12.59 -10.02 12.04
C GLU A 32 -13.72 -9.33 11.28
N SER A 33 -14.14 -8.16 11.73
CA SER A 33 -15.19 -7.35 11.12
C SER A 33 -14.62 -6.23 10.26
N VAL A 34 -15.02 -6.20 8.98
CA VAL A 34 -14.63 -5.12 8.04
C VAL A 34 -15.14 -3.77 8.51
N HIS A 35 -16.32 -3.72 9.12
CA HIS A 35 -16.87 -2.48 9.67
C HIS A 35 -15.97 -1.88 10.76
N VAL A 36 -15.41 -2.71 11.64
CA VAL A 36 -14.47 -2.26 12.67
C VAL A 36 -13.17 -1.77 12.03
N ILE A 37 -12.67 -2.46 11.00
CA ILE A 37 -11.48 -2.04 10.23
C ILE A 37 -11.74 -0.66 9.61
N THR A 38 -12.88 -0.49 8.94
CA THR A 38 -13.24 0.78 8.29
C THR A 38 -13.30 1.92 9.29
N ASN A 39 -13.95 1.71 10.43
CA ASN A 39 -14.08 2.75 11.46
C ASN A 39 -12.72 3.14 12.04
N LYS A 40 -11.86 2.18 12.37
CA LYS A 40 -10.51 2.44 12.89
C LYS A 40 -9.68 3.24 11.90
N LEU A 41 -9.63 2.79 10.64
CA LEU A 41 -8.89 3.50 9.60
C LEU A 41 -9.45 4.91 9.36
N GLN A 42 -10.79 5.06 9.34
CA GLN A 42 -11.42 6.37 9.14
C GLN A 42 -11.11 7.34 10.29
N ASN A 43 -11.13 6.86 11.53
CA ASN A 43 -10.80 7.68 12.70
C ASN A 43 -9.36 8.20 12.62
N ASP A 44 -8.41 7.32 12.30
CA ASP A 44 -7.01 7.71 12.18
C ASP A 44 -6.74 8.56 10.93
N LEU A 45 -7.45 8.37 9.81
CA LEU A 45 -7.39 9.28 8.67
C LEU A 45 -7.82 10.71 9.02
N VAL A 46 -8.79 10.88 9.93
CA VAL A 46 -9.15 12.20 10.46
C VAL A 46 -8.00 12.82 11.26
N GLN A 47 -7.23 12.02 12.01
CA GLN A 47 -6.04 12.52 12.71
C GLN A 47 -4.92 12.88 11.73
N VAL A 48 -4.68 12.04 10.70
CA VAL A 48 -3.74 12.36 9.61
C VAL A 48 -4.10 13.70 8.96
N ARG A 49 -5.38 13.92 8.67
CA ARG A 49 -5.85 15.20 8.10
C ARG A 49 -5.53 16.39 8.99
N LYS A 50 -5.81 16.27 10.30
CA LYS A 50 -5.51 17.34 11.28
C LYS A 50 -4.02 17.61 11.32
N TRP A 51 -3.22 16.55 11.37
CA TRP A 51 -1.77 16.66 11.40
C TRP A 51 -1.24 17.33 10.12
N CYS A 52 -1.70 16.92 8.94
CA CYS A 52 -1.34 17.54 7.67
C CYS A 52 -1.66 19.04 7.67
N LYS A 53 -2.86 19.42 8.12
CA LYS A 53 -3.26 20.82 8.20
C LYS A 53 -2.40 21.66 9.16
N ASN A 54 -2.01 21.08 10.30
CA ASN A 54 -1.17 21.76 11.29
C ASN A 54 0.28 21.93 10.83
N ASN A 55 0.72 21.10 9.89
CA ASN A 55 2.09 21.08 9.38
C ASN A 55 2.20 21.64 7.95
N ASP A 56 1.16 22.32 7.43
CA ASP A 56 1.12 22.86 6.07
C ASP A 56 1.46 21.81 4.99
N MET A 57 1.06 20.57 5.23
CA MET A 57 1.22 19.45 4.30
C MET A 57 -0.09 19.05 3.66
N ALA A 58 -0.03 18.50 2.45
CA ALA A 58 -1.18 17.97 1.75
C ALA A 58 -0.98 16.50 1.40
N LEU A 59 -1.89 15.65 1.86
CA LEU A 59 -1.96 14.27 1.40
C LEU A 59 -2.60 14.22 0.01
N ASN A 60 -2.02 13.45 -0.90
CA ASN A 60 -2.57 13.27 -2.23
C ASN A 60 -3.57 12.09 -2.23
N ALA A 61 -4.86 12.38 -2.03
CA ALA A 61 -5.92 11.38 -2.00
C ALA A 61 -5.97 10.53 -3.29
N LYS A 62 -5.69 11.12 -4.47
CA LYS A 62 -5.69 10.39 -5.76
C LYS A 62 -4.59 9.34 -5.87
N LYS A 63 -3.45 9.58 -5.21
CA LYS A 63 -2.34 8.61 -5.13
C LYS A 63 -2.51 7.62 -3.98
N THR A 64 -3.24 7.99 -2.94
CA THR A 64 -3.52 7.11 -1.80
C THR A 64 -4.42 5.96 -2.23
N LYS A 65 -4.02 4.75 -1.88
CA LYS A 65 -4.74 3.53 -2.22
C LYS A 65 -5.14 2.77 -0.95
N THR A 66 -6.26 2.11 -1.01
CA THR A 66 -6.74 1.23 0.05
C THR A 66 -6.78 -0.20 -0.47
N MET A 67 -6.46 -1.16 0.37
CA MET A 67 -6.53 -2.57 0.02
C MET A 67 -6.98 -3.39 1.23
N LEU A 68 -8.04 -4.18 1.05
CA LEU A 68 -8.47 -5.15 2.03
C LEU A 68 -7.80 -6.49 1.75
N MET A 69 -6.99 -6.96 2.71
CA MET A 69 -6.26 -8.22 2.59
C MET A 69 -6.91 -9.31 3.43
N GLY A 70 -6.93 -10.55 2.90
CA GLY A 70 -7.45 -11.70 3.63
C GLY A 70 -7.34 -12.99 2.84
N SER A 71 -7.73 -14.11 3.45
CA SER A 71 -7.81 -15.36 2.71
C SER A 71 -8.87 -15.30 1.62
N CYS A 72 -8.65 -15.99 0.49
CA CYS A 72 -9.60 -16.04 -0.63
C CYS A 72 -11.01 -16.39 -0.18
N ARG A 73 -11.13 -17.34 0.76
CA ARG A 73 -12.42 -17.76 1.33
C ARG A 73 -13.11 -16.62 2.10
N LYS A 74 -12.37 -15.86 2.91
CA LYS A 74 -12.95 -14.72 3.65
C LYS A 74 -13.35 -13.61 2.68
N LEU A 75 -12.46 -13.27 1.74
CA LEU A 75 -12.71 -12.21 0.76
C LEU A 75 -13.91 -12.51 -0.16
N SER A 76 -14.13 -13.77 -0.55
CA SER A 76 -15.28 -14.15 -1.38
C SER A 76 -16.62 -14.08 -0.66
N LEU A 77 -16.62 -14.13 0.67
CA LEU A 77 -17.84 -14.01 1.49
C LEU A 77 -18.17 -12.56 1.83
N LEU A 78 -17.24 -11.64 1.59
CA LEU A 78 -17.42 -10.22 1.88
C LEU A 78 -18.14 -9.55 0.70
N HIS A 79 -19.34 -9.07 0.95
CA HIS A 79 -20.12 -8.26 0.01
C HIS A 79 -19.89 -6.75 0.20
N TYR A 80 -18.88 -6.37 0.97
CA TYR A 80 -18.58 -4.98 1.30
C TYR A 80 -17.22 -4.58 0.76
N GLU A 81 -17.20 -3.46 0.06
CA GLU A 81 -15.97 -2.75 -0.29
C GLU A 81 -15.55 -1.84 0.87
N LEU A 82 -14.23 -1.72 1.06
CA LEU A 82 -13.65 -0.81 2.03
C LEU A 82 -13.85 0.63 1.52
N GLN A 83 -14.77 1.37 2.13
CA GLN A 83 -15.01 2.77 1.77
C GLN A 83 -14.37 3.68 2.81
N LEU A 84 -13.28 4.34 2.42
CA LEU A 84 -12.56 5.32 3.23
C LEU A 84 -12.54 6.67 2.51
N TYR A 85 -12.68 7.72 3.28
CA TYR A 85 -12.72 9.08 2.77
C TYR A 85 -11.59 9.91 3.37
N PHE A 86 -10.92 10.69 2.53
CA PHE A 86 -9.99 11.71 2.95
C PHE A 86 -10.44 13.04 2.37
N ASP A 87 -10.77 14.01 3.23
CA ASP A 87 -11.60 15.16 2.89
C ASP A 87 -12.95 14.70 2.30
N ASP A 88 -13.32 15.16 1.13
CA ASP A 88 -14.54 14.76 0.44
C ASP A 88 -14.26 13.74 -0.68
N GLU A 89 -13.01 13.25 -0.80
CA GLU A 89 -12.62 12.28 -1.81
C GLU A 89 -12.63 10.86 -1.25
N CYS A 90 -13.34 9.94 -1.94
CA CYS A 90 -13.27 8.52 -1.64
C CYS A 90 -11.92 7.95 -2.09
N LEU A 91 -11.22 7.27 -1.19
CA LEU A 91 -9.96 6.64 -1.50
C LEU A 91 -10.15 5.44 -2.42
N HIS A 92 -9.25 5.30 -3.38
CA HIS A 92 -9.37 4.26 -4.40
C HIS A 92 -8.99 2.89 -3.85
N ASN A 93 -9.94 1.95 -3.87
CA ASN A 93 -9.72 0.57 -3.48
C ASN A 93 -9.06 -0.23 -4.61
N VAL A 94 -8.03 -1.02 -4.29
CA VAL A 94 -7.26 -1.78 -5.28
C VAL A 94 -7.09 -3.23 -4.84
N ASP A 95 -7.07 -4.15 -5.80
CA ASP A 95 -6.83 -5.57 -5.58
C ASP A 95 -5.33 -5.92 -5.58
N THR A 96 -4.51 -5.09 -6.20
CA THR A 96 -3.05 -5.23 -6.24
C THR A 96 -2.39 -3.87 -6.09
N HIS A 97 -1.29 -3.82 -5.37
CA HIS A 97 -0.50 -2.60 -5.18
C HIS A 97 1.00 -2.91 -5.13
N LYS A 98 1.80 -1.99 -5.66
CA LYS A 98 3.25 -2.07 -5.56
C LYS A 98 3.71 -1.27 -4.33
N LEU A 99 4.12 -1.97 -3.28
CA LEU A 99 4.65 -1.37 -2.05
C LEU A 99 6.17 -1.62 -1.99
N LEU A 100 6.97 -0.57 -1.91
CA LEU A 100 8.44 -0.62 -1.79
C LEU A 100 9.11 -1.57 -2.82
N GLY A 101 8.57 -1.62 -4.04
CA GLY A 101 9.10 -2.47 -5.10
C GLY A 101 8.50 -3.88 -5.19
N VAL A 102 7.74 -4.31 -4.19
CA VAL A 102 7.06 -5.61 -4.13
C VAL A 102 5.60 -5.48 -4.55
N HIS A 103 5.13 -6.35 -5.43
CA HIS A 103 3.72 -6.41 -5.83
C HIS A 103 2.94 -7.29 -4.85
N LEU A 104 2.04 -6.65 -4.10
CA LEU A 104 1.12 -7.31 -3.18
C LEU A 104 -0.24 -7.46 -3.84
N ASP A 105 -0.89 -8.58 -3.62
CA ASP A 105 -2.30 -8.82 -3.95
C ASP A 105 -3.13 -9.03 -2.69
N LYS A 106 -4.44 -8.79 -2.77
CA LYS A 106 -5.37 -8.86 -1.63
C LYS A 106 -5.42 -10.23 -0.93
N SER A 107 -5.02 -11.29 -1.62
CA SER A 107 -4.98 -12.66 -1.08
C SER A 107 -3.58 -13.12 -0.67
N LEU A 108 -2.56 -12.28 -0.89
CA LEU A 108 -1.15 -12.56 -0.62
C LEU A 108 -0.63 -13.84 -1.29
N ASN A 109 -1.14 -14.15 -2.49
CA ASN A 109 -0.73 -15.34 -3.26
C ASN A 109 0.62 -15.17 -3.97
N TRP A 110 1.16 -13.95 -3.98
CA TRP A 110 2.43 -13.60 -4.62
C TRP A 110 2.48 -13.84 -6.15
N THR A 111 1.36 -14.20 -6.78
CA THR A 111 1.30 -14.52 -8.21
C THR A 111 1.79 -13.37 -9.06
N SER A 112 1.26 -12.16 -8.82
CA SER A 112 1.68 -10.94 -9.54
C SER A 112 3.17 -10.62 -9.37
N GLN A 113 3.72 -10.86 -8.19
CA GLN A 113 5.14 -10.64 -7.92
C GLN A 113 6.01 -11.65 -8.66
N VAL A 114 5.65 -12.94 -8.62
CA VAL A 114 6.37 -14.02 -9.31
C VAL A 114 6.35 -13.79 -10.82
N GLU A 115 5.19 -13.49 -11.42
CA GLU A 115 5.06 -13.19 -12.84
C GLU A 115 5.95 -12.02 -13.26
N LYS A 116 5.98 -10.96 -12.45
CA LYS A 116 6.84 -9.79 -12.71
C LYS A 116 8.32 -10.15 -12.67
N ILE A 117 8.75 -10.90 -11.65
CA ILE A 117 10.15 -11.34 -11.54
C ILE A 117 10.51 -12.22 -12.73
N CYS A 118 9.69 -13.20 -13.07
CA CYS A 118 9.92 -14.10 -14.20
C CYS A 118 10.04 -13.33 -15.53
N SER A 119 9.17 -12.37 -15.78
CA SER A 119 9.20 -11.52 -16.97
C SER A 119 10.51 -10.72 -17.08
N VAL A 120 10.90 -10.05 -15.99
CA VAL A 120 12.15 -9.28 -15.95
C VAL A 120 13.37 -10.18 -16.11
N PHE A 121 13.38 -11.34 -15.46
CA PHE A 121 14.47 -12.31 -15.53
C PHE A 121 14.63 -12.89 -16.95
N SER A 122 13.53 -13.30 -17.58
CA SER A 122 13.53 -13.80 -18.95
C SER A 122 14.07 -12.77 -19.94
N SER A 123 13.70 -11.51 -19.80
CA SER A 123 14.19 -10.42 -20.62
C SER A 123 15.71 -10.21 -20.46
N ARG A 124 16.21 -10.31 -19.24
CA ARG A 124 17.65 -10.18 -18.94
C ARG A 124 18.46 -11.37 -19.48
N ILE A 125 17.93 -12.60 -19.34
CA ILE A 125 18.57 -13.80 -19.94
C ILE A 125 18.64 -13.68 -21.45
N ALA A 126 17.56 -13.25 -22.11
CA ALA A 126 17.55 -13.04 -23.55
C ALA A 126 18.60 -12.03 -24.00
N LEU A 127 18.81 -10.95 -23.23
CA LEU A 127 19.86 -9.98 -23.49
C LEU A 127 21.25 -10.61 -23.31
N LEU A 128 21.49 -11.33 -22.24
CA LEU A 128 22.79 -12.01 -21.99
C LEU A 128 23.09 -13.02 -23.08
N ASN A 129 22.11 -13.80 -23.52
CA ASN A 129 22.30 -14.75 -24.64
C ASN A 129 22.69 -14.05 -25.94
N ARG A 130 22.18 -12.86 -26.23
CA ARG A 130 22.60 -12.05 -27.38
C ARG A 130 24.05 -11.55 -27.24
N LEU A 131 24.44 -11.16 -26.04
CA LEU A 131 25.78 -10.64 -25.77
C LEU A 131 26.84 -11.75 -25.72
N LYS A 132 26.46 -13.00 -25.41
CA LYS A 132 27.37 -14.15 -25.31
C LYS A 132 28.29 -14.30 -26.54
N ALA A 133 27.77 -14.01 -27.74
CA ALA A 133 28.54 -14.12 -29.00
C ALA A 133 29.67 -13.05 -29.09
N TYR A 134 29.63 -12.01 -28.27
CA TYR A 134 30.58 -10.88 -28.29
C TYR A 134 31.51 -10.86 -27.08
N LEU A 135 31.27 -11.74 -26.10
CA LEU A 135 32.11 -11.84 -24.90
C LEU A 135 33.20 -12.89 -25.15
N PRO A 136 34.49 -12.55 -25.05
CA PRO A 136 35.58 -13.53 -25.10
C PRO A 136 35.42 -14.46 -23.87
N ILE A 137 35.33 -15.75 -24.14
CA ILE A 137 35.38 -16.81 -23.11
C ILE A 137 36.84 -17.18 -22.91
#